data_0445a744ed81359b7ddcf4853cf22c2a
#
_entry.id   0445a744ed81359b7ddcf4853cf22c2a
#
_cell.length_a   1.000
_cell.length_b   1.000
_cell.length_c   1.000
_cell.angle_alpha   90.00
_cell.angle_beta   90.00
_cell.angle_gamma   90.00
#
_symmetry.space_group_name_H-M   'P 1'
#
loop_
_entity.id
_entity.type
_entity.pdbx_description
1 polymer ?
#
loop_
_entity_poly.entity_id
_entity_poly.type
_entity_poly.pdbx_seq_one_letter_code
_entity_poly.pdbx_strand_id
1 'polypeptide(L)'
;TRRSSDLKMIDIQNKFFQILRCAINDDIEVPQLSVNEWKQIYCIAQKQSLLAVIFRALERATPPAHDDAERDVFGMLVLEWLGNVRVIERINRNVSANVIKISEKFSQDKFQSCLLKGQGNGLLYPQPNSRTPGDIDILIRPRKYNLNKRSVVDDVRKTIEYVRLQQSDTKASYHHIEYPRFNGTEVEVHYRPSFMFNFIFNSRLQEFYAENADEQFHNRTDMADGEIAVPTPEFNKVFLLSHIYNHLFNEGIGLRQLLDYYYVMENDVEHSIDYKALFSYLGIRNIAGAIMWILTEYFGMNQEKVL
;
A
#
# COMPACT_ATOMS: atom_id res chain seq x y z
N THR A 1 -22.52 -15.05 -28.63
CA THR A 1 -21.88 -13.70 -28.51
C THR A 1 -21.45 -13.37 -27.07
N ARG A 2 -22.31 -13.44 -26.05
CA ARG A 2 -21.94 -13.19 -24.63
C ARG A 2 -20.87 -14.17 -24.13
N ARG A 3 -21.03 -15.48 -24.38
CA ARG A 3 -20.10 -16.55 -23.97
C ARG A 3 -18.69 -16.38 -24.59
N SER A 4 -18.58 -15.82 -25.80
CA SER A 4 -17.29 -15.57 -26.46
C SER A 4 -16.58 -14.31 -25.90
N SER A 5 -17.33 -13.28 -25.48
CA SER A 5 -16.77 -12.11 -24.82
C SER A 5 -16.25 -12.44 -23.42
N ASP A 6 -17.00 -13.27 -22.67
CA ASP A 6 -16.64 -13.68 -21.32
C ASP A 6 -15.36 -14.56 -21.33
N LEU A 7 -15.22 -15.47 -22.27
CA LEU A 7 -14.01 -16.28 -22.45
C LEU A 7 -12.79 -15.43 -22.80
N LYS A 8 -12.92 -14.44 -23.68
CA LYS A 8 -11.83 -13.50 -23.99
C LYS A 8 -11.43 -12.62 -22.81
N MET A 9 -12.38 -12.23 -21.99
CA MET A 9 -12.13 -11.44 -20.79
C MET A 9 -11.38 -12.27 -19.74
N ILE A 10 -11.73 -13.53 -19.54
CA ILE A 10 -11.02 -14.44 -18.63
C ILE A 10 -9.58 -14.67 -19.12
N ASP A 11 -9.37 -14.83 -20.43
CA ASP A 11 -8.04 -15.04 -21.02
C ASP A 11 -7.12 -13.84 -20.74
N ILE A 12 -7.58 -12.61 -20.97
CA ILE A 12 -6.74 -11.43 -20.73
C ILE A 12 -6.47 -11.18 -19.24
N GLN A 13 -7.39 -11.54 -18.35
CA GLN A 13 -7.16 -11.49 -16.91
C GLN A 13 -6.06 -12.47 -16.47
N ASN A 14 -6.08 -13.70 -17.00
CA ASN A 14 -5.04 -14.68 -16.72
C ASN A 14 -3.67 -14.21 -17.23
N LYS A 15 -3.61 -13.65 -18.45
CA LYS A 15 -2.39 -13.04 -19.00
C LYS A 15 -1.91 -11.87 -18.15
N PHE A 16 -2.82 -11.02 -17.66
CA PHE A 16 -2.45 -9.93 -16.77
C PHE A 16 -1.76 -10.43 -15.49
N PHE A 17 -2.30 -11.46 -14.83
CA PHE A 17 -1.65 -12.02 -13.64
C PHE A 17 -0.33 -12.73 -13.97
N GLN A 18 -0.21 -13.36 -15.13
CA GLN A 18 1.06 -13.90 -15.59
C GLN A 18 2.12 -12.78 -15.76
N ILE A 19 1.75 -11.66 -16.39
CA ILE A 19 2.62 -10.51 -16.54
C ILE A 19 2.93 -9.84 -15.18
N LEU A 20 1.95 -9.79 -14.26
CA LEU A 20 2.19 -9.28 -12.91
C LEU A 20 3.27 -10.11 -12.20
N ARG A 21 3.22 -11.44 -12.29
CA ARG A 21 4.26 -12.33 -11.74
C ARG A 21 5.64 -12.04 -12.36
N CYS A 22 5.70 -11.84 -13.68
CA CYS A 22 6.94 -11.44 -14.35
C CYS A 22 7.45 -10.07 -13.88
N ALA A 23 6.54 -9.13 -13.59
CA ALA A 23 6.89 -7.78 -13.16
C ALA A 23 7.44 -7.73 -11.72
N ILE A 24 7.00 -8.64 -10.84
CA ILE A 24 7.43 -8.70 -9.43
C ILE A 24 8.54 -9.70 -9.18
N ASN A 25 8.82 -10.60 -10.13
CA ASN A 25 9.91 -11.58 -10.08
C ASN A 25 10.65 -11.60 -11.42
N ASP A 26 11.90 -11.14 -11.41
CA ASP A 26 12.73 -11.01 -12.61
C ASP A 26 13.22 -12.36 -13.17
N ASP A 27 13.13 -13.44 -12.37
CA ASP A 27 13.50 -14.81 -12.82
C ASP A 27 12.43 -15.45 -13.74
N ILE A 28 11.23 -14.87 -13.80
CA ILE A 28 10.14 -15.36 -14.63
C ILE A 28 10.23 -14.73 -16.03
N GLU A 29 10.30 -15.56 -17.05
CA GLU A 29 10.32 -15.12 -18.43
C GLU A 29 8.99 -14.49 -18.86
N VAL A 30 9.06 -13.34 -19.57
CA VAL A 30 7.88 -12.64 -20.05
C VAL A 30 7.34 -13.36 -21.29
N PRO A 31 6.07 -13.80 -21.28
CA PRO A 31 5.48 -14.49 -22.45
C PRO A 31 5.34 -13.53 -23.63
N GLN A 32 5.40 -14.08 -24.83
CA GLN A 32 5.15 -13.32 -26.04
C GLN A 32 3.67 -12.96 -26.15
N LEU A 33 3.38 -11.67 -26.28
CA LEU A 33 2.02 -11.14 -26.41
C LEU A 33 1.91 -10.25 -27.64
N SER A 34 0.72 -10.22 -28.26
CA SER A 34 0.40 -9.27 -29.32
C SER A 34 0.30 -7.83 -28.77
N VAL A 35 0.44 -6.85 -29.66
CA VAL A 35 0.25 -5.43 -29.31
C VAL A 35 -1.12 -5.17 -28.71
N ASN A 36 -2.16 -5.84 -29.19
CA ASN A 36 -3.52 -5.68 -28.68
C ASN A 36 -3.67 -6.21 -27.25
N GLU A 37 -3.00 -7.32 -26.90
CA GLU A 37 -2.98 -7.83 -25.53
C GLU A 37 -2.23 -6.89 -24.59
N TRP A 38 -1.09 -6.34 -25.01
CA TRP A 38 -0.37 -5.33 -24.25
C TRP A 38 -1.21 -4.07 -24.00
N LYS A 39 -2.00 -3.61 -25.00
CA LYS A 39 -2.95 -2.48 -24.81
C LYS A 39 -4.03 -2.80 -23.76
N GLN A 40 -4.54 -4.04 -23.76
CA GLN A 40 -5.52 -4.45 -22.77
C GLN A 40 -4.90 -4.54 -21.37
N ILE A 41 -3.68 -5.08 -21.24
CA ILE A 41 -2.91 -5.12 -20.00
C ILE A 41 -2.62 -3.72 -19.47
N TYR A 42 -2.26 -2.78 -20.35
CA TYR A 42 -2.11 -1.36 -19.99
C TYR A 42 -3.38 -0.80 -19.33
N CYS A 43 -4.56 -1.02 -19.93
CA CYS A 43 -5.82 -0.55 -19.39
C CYS A 43 -6.15 -1.17 -18.01
N ILE A 44 -5.84 -2.46 -17.80
CA ILE A 44 -6.02 -3.13 -16.52
C ILE A 44 -5.03 -2.54 -15.49
N ALA A 45 -3.75 -2.43 -15.85
CA ALA A 45 -2.71 -1.88 -15.00
C ALA A 45 -3.04 -0.45 -14.53
N GLN A 46 -3.58 0.37 -15.43
CA GLN A 46 -4.04 1.74 -15.11
C GLN A 46 -5.16 1.72 -14.07
N LYS A 47 -6.21 0.92 -14.29
CA LYS A 47 -7.35 0.80 -13.37
C LYS A 47 -6.96 0.25 -12.00
N GLN A 48 -5.93 -0.59 -11.94
CA GLN A 48 -5.45 -1.23 -10.71
C GLN A 48 -4.29 -0.46 -10.05
N SER A 49 -3.92 0.72 -10.59
CA SER A 49 -2.80 1.54 -10.09
C SER A 49 -1.45 0.80 -10.09
N LEU A 50 -1.21 -0.04 -11.11
CA LEU A 50 -0.03 -0.88 -11.27
C LEU A 50 0.81 -0.55 -12.51
N LEU A 51 0.56 0.59 -13.18
CA LEU A 51 1.21 0.95 -14.45
C LEU A 51 2.74 0.83 -14.39
N ALA A 52 3.38 1.44 -13.39
CA ALA A 52 4.83 1.43 -13.31
C ALA A 52 5.39 0.07 -12.84
N VAL A 53 4.61 -0.70 -12.09
CA VAL A 53 4.99 -2.07 -11.71
C VAL A 53 4.98 -2.99 -12.94
N ILE A 54 3.88 -3.00 -13.69
CA ILE A 54 3.73 -3.86 -14.87
C ILE A 54 4.69 -3.47 -16.00
N PHE A 55 5.08 -2.19 -16.08
CA PHE A 55 6.04 -1.70 -17.06
C PHE A 55 7.39 -2.43 -17.00
N ARG A 56 7.83 -2.89 -15.82
CA ARG A 56 9.04 -3.70 -15.66
C ARG A 56 9.02 -4.98 -16.50
N ALA A 57 7.87 -5.63 -16.61
CA ALA A 57 7.73 -6.79 -17.49
C ALA A 57 7.77 -6.37 -18.97
N LEU A 58 7.12 -5.24 -19.32
CA LEU A 58 7.14 -4.72 -20.69
C LEU A 58 8.56 -4.36 -21.16
N GLU A 59 9.41 -3.80 -20.29
CA GLU A 59 10.81 -3.50 -20.61
C GLU A 59 11.63 -4.74 -20.97
N ARG A 60 11.26 -5.90 -20.43
CA ARG A 60 11.91 -7.20 -20.70
C ARG A 60 11.23 -7.99 -21.82
N ALA A 61 10.07 -7.52 -22.30
CA ALA A 61 9.31 -8.21 -23.33
C ALA A 61 10.01 -8.16 -24.68
N THR A 62 9.97 -9.27 -25.40
CA THR A 62 10.38 -9.31 -26.81
C THR A 62 9.32 -8.60 -27.66
N PRO A 63 9.70 -7.59 -28.46
CA PRO A 63 8.75 -6.94 -29.35
C PRO A 63 8.06 -7.93 -30.29
N PRO A 64 6.75 -7.79 -30.56
CA PRO A 64 6.07 -8.60 -31.55
C PRO A 64 6.75 -8.46 -32.91
N ALA A 65 7.08 -9.57 -33.57
CA ALA A 65 8.03 -9.60 -34.68
C ALA A 65 7.39 -9.74 -36.07
N HIS A 66 6.06 -9.50 -36.23
CA HIS A 66 5.39 -9.88 -37.45
C HIS A 66 5.61 -8.95 -38.66
N ASP A 67 5.64 -7.63 -38.46
CA ASP A 67 5.98 -6.63 -39.48
C ASP A 67 6.47 -5.31 -38.85
N ASP A 68 6.98 -4.41 -39.70
CA ASP A 68 7.51 -3.11 -39.25
C ASP A 68 6.40 -2.21 -38.73
N ALA A 69 5.18 -2.28 -39.28
CA ALA A 69 4.05 -1.46 -38.82
C ALA A 69 3.60 -1.88 -37.41
N GLU A 70 3.59 -3.16 -37.09
CA GLU A 70 3.26 -3.66 -35.75
C GLU A 70 4.36 -3.26 -34.74
N ARG A 71 5.63 -3.29 -35.14
CA ARG A 71 6.75 -2.79 -34.32
C ARG A 71 6.62 -1.31 -34.00
N ASP A 72 6.23 -0.48 -34.97
CA ASP A 72 6.01 0.95 -34.76
C ASP A 72 4.89 1.20 -33.75
N VAL A 73 3.77 0.49 -33.88
CA VAL A 73 2.64 0.58 -32.96
C VAL A 73 3.03 0.12 -31.54
N PHE A 74 3.83 -0.93 -31.42
CA PHE A 74 4.36 -1.39 -30.14
C PHE A 74 5.30 -0.34 -29.53
N GLY A 75 6.20 0.21 -30.33
CA GLY A 75 7.13 1.28 -29.92
C GLY A 75 6.38 2.50 -29.39
N MET A 76 5.31 2.93 -30.07
CA MET A 76 4.45 4.02 -29.57
C MET A 76 3.79 3.70 -28.23
N LEU A 77 3.28 2.47 -28.04
CA LEU A 77 2.71 2.04 -26.77
C LEU A 77 3.74 2.06 -25.64
N VAL A 78 4.96 1.59 -25.90
CA VAL A 78 6.06 1.63 -24.91
C VAL A 78 6.39 3.07 -24.52
N LEU A 79 6.48 3.98 -25.49
CA LEU A 79 6.76 5.40 -25.22
C LEU A 79 5.66 6.08 -24.42
N GLU A 80 4.39 5.83 -24.75
CA GLU A 80 3.23 6.32 -24.00
C GLU A 80 3.27 5.81 -22.56
N TRP A 81 3.50 4.52 -22.38
CA TRP A 81 3.55 3.89 -21.07
C TRP A 81 4.72 4.45 -20.23
N LEU A 82 5.90 4.54 -20.82
CA LEU A 82 7.08 5.15 -20.19
C LEU A 82 6.78 6.59 -19.74
N GLY A 83 6.10 7.39 -20.56
CA GLY A 83 5.67 8.74 -20.21
C GLY A 83 4.84 8.74 -18.90
N ASN A 84 3.88 7.85 -18.77
CA ASN A 84 3.06 7.71 -17.56
C ASN A 84 3.88 7.23 -16.36
N VAL A 85 4.81 6.28 -16.55
CA VAL A 85 5.74 5.83 -15.50
C VAL A 85 6.56 6.99 -14.96
N ARG A 86 7.12 7.84 -15.82
CA ARG A 86 7.89 9.02 -15.41
C ARG A 86 7.05 10.04 -14.63
N VAL A 87 5.77 10.16 -14.95
CA VAL A 87 4.83 10.98 -14.16
C VAL A 87 4.65 10.38 -12.76
N ILE A 88 4.39 9.06 -12.65
CA ILE A 88 4.25 8.34 -11.38
C ILE A 88 5.51 8.52 -10.52
N GLU A 89 6.69 8.29 -11.07
CA GLU A 89 7.97 8.45 -10.35
C GLU A 89 8.17 9.88 -9.84
N ARG A 90 7.82 10.88 -10.64
CA ARG A 90 7.93 12.29 -10.24
C ARG A 90 6.99 12.62 -9.08
N ILE A 91 5.73 12.13 -9.14
CA ILE A 91 4.77 12.32 -8.07
C ILE A 91 5.26 11.61 -6.80
N ASN A 92 5.80 10.38 -6.89
CA ASN A 92 6.38 9.67 -5.77
C ASN A 92 7.48 10.48 -5.07
N ARG A 93 8.44 11.01 -5.83
CA ARG A 93 9.50 11.87 -5.26
C ARG A 93 8.92 13.06 -4.50
N ASN A 94 7.91 13.73 -5.07
CA ASN A 94 7.27 14.87 -4.41
C ASN A 94 6.55 14.46 -3.11
N VAL A 95 5.81 13.35 -3.15
CA VAL A 95 5.10 12.85 -1.96
C VAL A 95 6.10 12.41 -0.89
N SER A 96 7.19 11.73 -1.26
CA SER A 96 8.26 11.34 -0.32
C SER A 96 8.89 12.56 0.36
N ALA A 97 9.21 13.61 -0.39
CA ALA A 97 9.70 14.87 0.17
C ALA A 97 8.68 15.53 1.12
N ASN A 98 7.39 15.47 0.78
CA ASN A 98 6.32 16.01 1.63
C ASN A 98 6.14 15.19 2.91
N VAL A 99 6.31 13.87 2.87
CA VAL A 99 6.30 12.99 4.07
C VAL A 99 7.36 13.43 5.07
N ILE A 100 8.58 13.67 4.63
CA ILE A 100 9.66 14.14 5.52
C ILE A 100 9.32 15.51 6.12
N LYS A 101 8.97 16.48 5.28
CA LYS A 101 8.64 17.85 5.72
C LYS A 101 7.46 17.91 6.71
N ILE A 102 6.41 17.13 6.47
CA ILE A 102 5.26 17.11 7.37
C ILE A 102 5.58 16.41 8.70
N SER A 103 6.41 15.35 8.65
CA SER A 103 6.90 14.68 9.86
C SER A 103 7.76 15.63 10.71
N GLU A 104 8.64 16.42 10.09
CA GLU A 104 9.41 17.46 10.76
C GLU A 104 8.50 18.52 11.39
N LYS A 105 7.48 18.98 10.66
CA LYS A 105 6.47 19.92 11.21
C LYS A 105 5.79 19.34 12.45
N PHE A 106 5.31 18.09 12.40
CA PHE A 106 4.71 17.46 13.57
C PHE A 106 5.69 17.34 14.74
N SER A 107 6.96 17.05 14.45
CA SER A 107 8.01 17.01 15.46
C SER A 107 8.24 18.37 16.14
N GLN A 108 8.26 19.48 15.37
CA GLN A 108 8.35 20.85 15.89
C GLN A 108 7.14 21.19 16.75
N ASP A 109 5.94 20.74 16.36
CA ASP A 109 4.68 20.93 17.07
C ASP A 109 4.50 19.95 18.26
N LYS A 110 5.58 19.23 18.65
CA LYS A 110 5.61 18.29 19.78
C LYS A 110 4.77 17.02 19.60
N PHE A 111 4.64 16.55 18.38
CA PHE A 111 4.09 15.24 18.06
C PHE A 111 5.19 14.27 17.63
N GLN A 112 4.98 12.98 17.87
CA GLN A 112 5.67 11.88 17.19
C GLN A 112 4.82 11.49 15.99
N SER A 113 5.45 11.02 14.92
CA SER A 113 4.77 10.58 13.71
C SER A 113 5.32 9.25 13.22
N CYS A 114 4.45 8.42 12.61
CA CYS A 114 4.78 7.17 11.96
C CYS A 114 3.96 7.08 10.65
N LEU A 115 4.63 6.88 9.52
CA LEU A 115 3.99 6.75 8.21
C LEU A 115 3.40 5.35 8.07
N LEU A 116 2.07 5.23 8.04
CA LEU A 116 1.39 3.94 8.11
C LEU A 116 1.44 3.10 6.81
N LYS A 117 1.32 3.76 5.67
CA LYS A 117 1.28 3.11 4.33
C LYS A 117 1.91 4.03 3.27
N GLY A 118 1.56 3.86 2.02
CA GLY A 118 2.04 4.74 0.94
C GLY A 118 3.52 4.58 0.68
N GLN A 119 4.29 5.63 0.87
CA GLN A 119 5.74 5.65 0.64
C GLN A 119 6.50 4.68 1.55
N GLY A 120 6.04 4.45 2.79
CA GLY A 120 6.63 3.45 3.69
C GLY A 120 6.59 2.04 3.09
N ASN A 121 5.44 1.59 2.62
CA ASN A 121 5.32 0.30 1.93
C ASN A 121 6.05 0.32 0.57
N GLY A 122 6.11 1.47 -0.10
CA GLY A 122 6.84 1.65 -1.36
C GLY A 122 8.32 1.29 -1.24
N LEU A 123 8.94 1.49 -0.07
CA LEU A 123 10.34 1.11 0.18
C LEU A 123 10.58 -0.40 0.12
N LEU A 124 9.55 -1.21 0.28
CA LEU A 124 9.62 -2.67 0.18
C LEU A 124 9.61 -3.17 -1.29
N TYR A 125 9.25 -2.31 -2.22
CA TYR A 125 9.25 -2.65 -3.66
C TYR A 125 10.68 -2.66 -4.20
N PRO A 126 11.01 -3.56 -5.15
CA PRO A 126 12.34 -3.55 -5.82
C PRO A 126 12.68 -2.20 -6.46
N GLN A 127 11.67 -1.47 -6.89
CA GLN A 127 11.76 -0.08 -7.36
C GLN A 127 10.75 0.78 -6.59
N PRO A 128 11.14 1.44 -5.50
CA PRO A 128 10.22 2.17 -4.61
C PRO A 128 9.31 3.17 -5.33
N ASN A 129 9.84 3.85 -6.34
CA ASN A 129 9.09 4.84 -7.12
C ASN A 129 8.11 4.24 -8.13
N SER A 130 8.06 2.90 -8.30
CA SER A 130 7.08 2.22 -9.17
C SER A 130 5.70 2.05 -8.53
N ARG A 131 5.61 2.15 -7.20
CA ARG A 131 4.32 2.13 -6.52
C ARG A 131 3.53 3.40 -6.85
N THR A 132 2.33 3.27 -7.41
CA THR A 132 1.48 4.45 -7.67
C THR A 132 1.16 5.16 -6.36
N PRO A 133 1.53 6.45 -6.20
CA PRO A 133 1.31 7.20 -4.97
C PRO A 133 -0.17 7.52 -4.76
N GLY A 134 -0.54 7.81 -3.52
CA GLY A 134 -1.83 8.32 -3.09
C GLY A 134 -1.62 9.44 -2.06
N ASP A 135 -2.48 9.45 -1.08
CA ASP A 135 -2.43 10.28 0.12
C ASP A 135 -1.28 9.90 1.07
N ILE A 136 -1.01 10.78 2.02
CA ILE A 136 -0.09 10.53 3.13
C ILE A 136 -0.93 10.12 4.33
N ASP A 137 -0.86 8.84 4.71
CA ASP A 137 -1.47 8.31 5.93
C ASP A 137 -0.43 8.30 7.05
N ILE A 138 -0.57 9.18 8.00
CA ILE A 138 0.42 9.37 9.05
C ILE A 138 -0.21 9.31 10.45
N LEU A 139 0.22 8.34 11.23
CA LEU A 139 -0.15 8.22 12.64
C LEU A 139 0.63 9.24 13.44
N ILE A 140 -0.06 10.10 14.20
CA ILE A 140 0.60 11.01 15.11
C ILE A 140 0.07 10.88 16.54
N ARG A 141 0.93 11.19 17.49
CA ARG A 141 0.56 11.31 18.91
C ARG A 141 1.37 12.40 19.60
N PRO A 142 0.81 13.09 20.61
CA PRO A 142 1.55 14.08 21.39
C PRO A 142 2.75 13.45 22.07
N ARG A 143 3.91 14.14 22.06
CA ARG A 143 5.06 13.77 22.88
C ARG A 143 4.72 14.02 24.35
N LYS A 144 4.92 13.03 25.21
CA LYS A 144 4.76 13.13 26.64
C LYS A 144 6.08 12.86 27.34
N TYR A 145 6.36 13.69 28.35
CA TYR A 145 7.54 13.52 29.19
C TYR A 145 7.38 12.39 30.24
N ASN A 146 6.15 11.87 30.44
CA ASN A 146 5.87 10.86 31.46
C ASN A 146 4.95 9.76 30.89
N LEU A 147 5.55 8.62 30.52
CA LEU A 147 4.86 7.48 29.92
C LEU A 147 3.84 6.81 30.85
N ASN A 148 4.04 6.90 32.18
CA ASN A 148 3.17 6.25 33.18
C ASN A 148 1.78 6.88 33.33
N LYS A 149 1.50 8.00 32.65
CA LYS A 149 0.20 8.71 32.68
C LYS A 149 -0.40 8.90 31.29
N ARG A 150 -0.06 8.03 30.34
CA ARG A 150 -0.59 8.15 28.98
C ARG A 150 -2.05 7.68 28.94
N SER A 151 -2.93 8.53 28.42
CA SER A 151 -4.33 8.20 28.10
C SER A 151 -4.53 8.27 26.60
N VAL A 152 -4.94 7.13 25.99
CA VAL A 152 -5.24 7.06 24.54
C VAL A 152 -6.34 8.07 24.18
N VAL A 153 -7.34 8.25 25.05
CA VAL A 153 -8.44 9.20 24.84
C VAL A 153 -7.92 10.64 24.77
N ASP A 154 -6.99 11.00 25.67
CA ASP A 154 -6.37 12.33 25.67
C ASP A 154 -5.49 12.56 24.45
N ASP A 155 -4.77 11.54 23.99
CA ASP A 155 -3.94 11.63 22.79
C ASP A 155 -4.80 11.84 21.54
N VAL A 156 -5.91 11.10 21.41
CA VAL A 156 -6.91 11.30 20.35
C VAL A 156 -7.48 12.71 20.36
N ARG A 157 -7.95 13.18 21.53
CA ARG A 157 -8.54 14.50 21.67
C ARG A 157 -7.54 15.60 21.27
N LYS A 158 -6.32 15.55 21.78
CA LYS A 158 -5.27 16.53 21.45
C LYS A 158 -4.88 16.53 19.98
N THR A 159 -4.85 15.34 19.34
CA THR A 159 -4.58 15.23 17.91
C THR A 159 -5.69 15.88 17.09
N ILE A 160 -6.95 15.63 17.43
CA ILE A 160 -8.10 16.25 16.76
C ILE A 160 -8.09 17.77 16.95
N GLU A 161 -7.86 18.24 18.18
CA GLU A 161 -7.76 19.67 18.50
C GLU A 161 -6.64 20.35 17.71
N TYR A 162 -5.46 19.70 17.63
CA TYR A 162 -4.33 20.21 16.86
C TYR A 162 -4.66 20.37 15.36
N VAL A 163 -5.29 19.37 14.75
CA VAL A 163 -5.66 19.44 13.31
C VAL A 163 -6.73 20.51 13.09
N ARG A 164 -7.72 20.63 13.98
CA ARG A 164 -8.77 21.66 13.89
C ARG A 164 -8.26 23.10 14.06
N LEU A 165 -7.13 23.28 14.73
CA LEU A 165 -6.45 24.58 14.76
C LEU A 165 -5.86 24.97 13.39
N GLN A 166 -5.56 23.99 12.53
CA GLN A 166 -5.08 24.24 11.16
C GLN A 166 -6.26 24.41 10.18
N GLN A 167 -7.38 23.68 10.41
CA GLN A 167 -8.59 23.72 9.59
C GLN A 167 -9.82 23.37 10.45
N SER A 168 -10.64 24.38 10.77
CA SER A 168 -11.71 24.29 11.77
C SER A 168 -12.83 23.31 11.41
N ASP A 169 -13.20 23.20 10.14
CA ASP A 169 -14.41 22.52 9.69
C ASP A 169 -14.18 21.03 9.32
N THR A 170 -13.01 20.49 9.67
CA THR A 170 -12.65 19.12 9.34
C THR A 170 -13.39 18.11 10.21
N LYS A 171 -14.02 17.14 9.55
CA LYS A 171 -14.71 16.04 10.23
C LYS A 171 -13.71 14.96 10.63
N ALA A 172 -13.78 14.59 11.92
CA ALA A 172 -13.04 13.47 12.45
C ALA A 172 -13.84 12.17 12.24
N SER A 173 -13.23 11.14 11.67
CA SER A 173 -13.74 9.76 11.63
C SER A 173 -13.39 9.03 12.93
N TYR A 174 -13.61 7.71 13.00
CA TYR A 174 -13.21 6.92 14.17
C TYR A 174 -11.68 6.83 14.34
N HIS A 175 -10.91 6.87 13.26
CA HIS A 175 -9.48 6.55 13.27
C HIS A 175 -8.60 7.66 12.70
N HIS A 176 -9.11 8.56 11.85
CA HIS A 176 -8.35 9.65 11.25
C HIS A 176 -9.16 10.96 11.18
N ILE A 177 -8.46 12.02 10.85
CA ILE A 177 -8.98 13.35 10.51
C ILE A 177 -8.18 13.88 9.31
N GLU A 178 -8.89 14.47 8.35
CA GLU A 178 -8.24 15.10 7.21
C GLU A 178 -7.42 16.32 7.66
N TYR A 179 -6.18 16.38 7.20
CA TYR A 179 -5.30 17.52 7.41
C TYR A 179 -5.35 18.44 6.18
N PRO A 180 -5.11 19.75 6.29
CA PRO A 180 -4.97 20.61 5.12
C PRO A 180 -3.98 20.04 4.12
N ARG A 181 -4.27 20.15 2.82
CA ARG A 181 -3.33 19.70 1.79
C ARG A 181 -1.94 20.27 2.03
N PHE A 182 -0.97 19.39 2.10
CA PHE A 182 0.42 19.77 2.36
C PHE A 182 1.20 19.77 1.06
N ASN A 183 1.58 20.97 0.57
CA ASN A 183 2.24 21.15 -0.73
C ASN A 183 1.53 20.40 -1.89
N GLY A 184 0.20 20.44 -1.92
CA GLY A 184 -0.62 19.81 -2.94
C GLY A 184 -0.94 18.32 -2.71
N THR A 185 -0.35 17.68 -1.68
CA THR A 185 -0.62 16.28 -1.31
C THR A 185 -1.73 16.22 -0.26
N GLU A 186 -2.65 15.29 -0.41
CA GLU A 186 -3.66 14.97 0.61
C GLU A 186 -3.01 14.26 1.78
N VAL A 187 -3.45 14.60 3.00
CA VAL A 187 -2.89 14.04 4.23
C VAL A 187 -4.02 13.62 5.16
N GLU A 188 -3.99 12.35 5.56
CA GLU A 188 -4.83 11.80 6.61
C GLU A 188 -4.02 11.62 7.89
N VAL A 189 -4.37 12.41 8.90
CA VAL A 189 -3.77 12.30 10.23
C VAL A 189 -4.53 11.24 11.02
N HIS A 190 -3.88 10.12 11.25
CA HIS A 190 -4.39 9.03 12.06
C HIS A 190 -4.07 9.24 13.53
N TYR A 191 -5.02 8.92 14.40
CA TYR A 191 -4.85 8.81 15.85
C TYR A 191 -5.18 7.40 16.34
N ARG A 192 -5.70 6.56 15.46
CA ARG A 192 -5.74 5.09 15.52
C ARG A 192 -5.32 4.55 14.17
N PRO A 193 -4.54 3.47 14.10
CA PRO A 193 -4.12 2.93 12.80
C PRO A 193 -5.30 2.49 11.93
N SER A 194 -6.23 1.70 12.49
CA SER A 194 -7.41 1.18 11.80
C SER A 194 -8.49 0.80 12.81
N PHE A 195 -9.57 0.13 12.35
CA PHE A 195 -10.65 -0.33 13.22
C PHE A 195 -11.32 -1.58 12.64
N MET A 196 -12.24 -2.18 13.42
CA MET A 196 -13.10 -3.30 13.00
C MET A 196 -14.56 -2.93 13.25
N PHE A 197 -15.48 -3.40 12.38
CA PHE A 197 -16.93 -3.15 12.54
C PHE A 197 -17.52 -3.87 13.76
N ASN A 198 -17.02 -5.07 14.07
CA ASN A 198 -17.42 -5.80 15.26
C ASN A 198 -16.74 -5.20 16.50
N PHE A 199 -17.51 -4.78 17.49
CA PHE A 199 -17.01 -4.08 18.68
C PHE A 199 -16.05 -4.91 19.54
N ILE A 200 -16.24 -6.23 19.62
CA ILE A 200 -15.35 -7.12 20.38
C ILE A 200 -13.98 -7.19 19.68
N PHE A 201 -13.98 -7.46 18.40
CA PHE A 201 -12.75 -7.53 17.61
C PHE A 201 -12.09 -6.15 17.51
N ASN A 202 -12.86 -5.07 17.44
CA ASN A 202 -12.32 -3.73 17.49
C ASN A 202 -11.62 -3.43 18.83
N SER A 203 -12.21 -3.83 19.97
CA SER A 203 -11.56 -3.65 21.27
C SER A 203 -10.20 -4.34 21.32
N ARG A 204 -10.13 -5.61 20.86
CA ARG A 204 -8.91 -6.40 20.79
C ARG A 204 -7.87 -5.78 19.84
N LEU A 205 -8.32 -5.27 18.68
CA LEU A 205 -7.46 -4.60 17.72
C LEU A 205 -6.88 -3.29 18.29
N GLN A 206 -7.70 -2.49 19.01
CA GLN A 206 -7.21 -1.27 19.65
C GLN A 206 -6.24 -1.58 20.80
N GLU A 207 -6.43 -2.66 21.53
CA GLU A 207 -5.50 -3.16 22.55
C GLU A 207 -4.16 -3.54 21.92
N PHE A 208 -4.17 -4.37 20.86
CA PHE A 208 -2.98 -4.70 20.09
C PHE A 208 -2.24 -3.45 19.61
N TYR A 209 -2.94 -2.47 19.05
CA TYR A 209 -2.32 -1.23 18.61
C TYR A 209 -1.73 -0.40 19.76
N ALA A 210 -2.40 -0.36 20.90
CA ALA A 210 -1.92 0.41 22.07
C ALA A 210 -0.66 -0.22 22.67
N GLU A 211 -0.61 -1.54 22.78
CA GLU A 211 0.53 -2.29 23.31
C GLU A 211 1.78 -2.16 22.44
N ASN A 212 1.60 -2.11 21.11
CA ASN A 212 2.71 -2.06 20.16
C ASN A 212 3.00 -0.63 19.63
N ALA A 213 2.28 0.39 20.10
CA ALA A 213 2.37 1.73 19.53
C ALA A 213 3.75 2.38 19.67
N ASP A 214 4.42 2.22 20.81
CA ASP A 214 5.68 2.90 21.09
C ASP A 214 6.78 2.51 20.12
N GLU A 215 6.85 1.25 19.78
CA GLU A 215 7.85 0.71 18.85
C GLU A 215 7.70 1.33 17.45
N GLN A 216 6.46 1.53 16.99
CA GLN A 216 6.20 2.06 15.65
C GLN A 216 6.75 3.47 15.44
N PHE A 217 6.81 4.30 16.48
CA PHE A 217 7.39 5.64 16.41
C PHE A 217 8.93 5.64 16.49
N HIS A 218 9.54 4.50 16.82
CA HIS A 218 10.99 4.34 16.93
C HIS A 218 11.58 3.46 15.83
N ASN A 219 10.76 2.68 15.12
CA ASN A 219 11.18 1.89 13.96
C ASN A 219 11.41 2.81 12.75
N ARG A 220 12.62 3.26 12.55
CA ARG A 220 12.98 4.28 11.56
C ARG A 220 13.64 3.65 10.33
N THR A 221 13.39 4.27 9.19
CA THR A 221 13.96 3.89 7.90
C THR A 221 14.38 5.12 7.10
N ASP A 222 15.39 4.95 6.27
CA ASP A 222 15.87 6.01 5.40
C ASP A 222 14.97 6.19 4.18
N MET A 223 14.73 7.44 3.84
CA MET A 223 14.16 7.89 2.57
C MET A 223 15.14 8.87 1.91
N ALA A 224 14.95 9.15 0.61
CA ALA A 224 15.87 10.00 -0.15
C ALA A 224 16.15 11.39 0.51
N ASP A 225 15.14 11.97 1.17
CA ASP A 225 15.20 13.31 1.75
C ASP A 225 15.30 13.33 3.28
N GLY A 226 15.47 12.18 3.93
CA GLY A 226 15.56 12.08 5.40
C GLY A 226 15.11 10.74 5.94
N GLU A 227 14.87 10.68 7.24
CA GLU A 227 14.49 9.48 7.97
C GLU A 227 13.06 9.60 8.51
N ILE A 228 12.27 8.53 8.38
CA ILE A 228 10.88 8.47 8.84
C ILE A 228 10.62 7.22 9.68
N ALA A 229 9.75 7.30 10.67
CA ALA A 229 9.24 6.11 11.35
C ALA A 229 8.16 5.42 10.51
N VAL A 230 8.23 4.10 10.43
CA VAL A 230 7.29 3.21 9.72
C VAL A 230 6.88 2.06 10.62
N PRO A 231 5.75 1.39 10.38
CA PRO A 231 5.37 0.20 11.15
C PRO A 231 6.43 -0.91 11.07
N THR A 232 6.62 -1.62 12.18
CA THR A 232 7.37 -2.88 12.15
C THR A 232 6.67 -3.91 11.27
N PRO A 233 7.35 -4.92 10.72
CA PRO A 233 6.74 -5.93 9.86
C PRO A 233 5.52 -6.60 10.52
N GLU A 234 5.60 -6.96 11.80
CA GLU A 234 4.53 -7.62 12.56
C GLU A 234 3.29 -6.71 12.69
N PHE A 235 3.52 -5.45 13.07
CA PHE A 235 2.45 -4.48 13.16
C PHE A 235 1.81 -4.21 11.79
N ASN A 236 2.63 -4.08 10.75
CA ASN A 236 2.17 -3.76 9.40
C ASN A 236 1.30 -4.88 8.80
N LYS A 237 1.59 -6.15 9.10
CA LYS A 237 0.74 -7.28 8.69
C LYS A 237 -0.68 -7.18 9.26
N VAL A 238 -0.80 -6.88 10.55
CA VAL A 238 -2.12 -6.69 11.20
C VAL A 238 -2.80 -5.44 10.68
N PHE A 239 -2.05 -4.34 10.59
CA PHE A 239 -2.57 -3.05 10.13
C PHE A 239 -3.12 -3.14 8.70
N LEU A 240 -2.34 -3.65 7.74
CA LEU A 240 -2.77 -3.73 6.34
C LEU A 240 -3.95 -4.70 6.16
N LEU A 241 -3.99 -5.84 6.87
CA LEU A 241 -5.14 -6.74 6.81
C LEU A 241 -6.41 -6.08 7.34
N SER A 242 -6.35 -5.37 8.46
CA SER A 242 -7.51 -4.66 9.00
C SER A 242 -7.93 -3.49 8.10
N HIS A 243 -6.98 -2.84 7.45
CA HIS A 243 -7.23 -1.78 6.47
C HIS A 243 -7.90 -2.34 5.19
N ILE A 244 -7.37 -3.43 4.63
CA ILE A 244 -7.97 -4.14 3.49
C ILE A 244 -9.39 -4.63 3.85
N TYR A 245 -9.59 -5.17 5.06
CA TYR A 245 -10.91 -5.57 5.55
C TYR A 245 -11.92 -4.41 5.48
N ASN A 246 -11.54 -3.24 5.98
CA ASN A 246 -12.41 -2.08 5.97
C ASN A 246 -12.76 -1.61 4.55
N HIS A 247 -11.77 -1.52 3.66
CA HIS A 247 -12.02 -1.12 2.27
C HIS A 247 -12.85 -2.14 1.51
N LEU A 248 -12.61 -3.44 1.71
CA LEU A 248 -13.36 -4.50 1.00
C LEU A 248 -14.86 -4.37 1.19
N PHE A 249 -15.31 -4.00 2.40
CA PHE A 249 -16.72 -3.89 2.73
C PHE A 249 -17.33 -2.51 2.47
N ASN A 250 -16.53 -1.46 2.27
CA ASN A 250 -17.02 -0.10 2.06
C ASN A 250 -16.88 0.38 0.60
N GLU A 251 -15.73 0.17 0.00
CA GLU A 251 -15.33 0.83 -1.26
C GLU A 251 -14.81 -0.16 -2.30
N GLY A 252 -14.46 -1.37 -1.86
CA GLY A 252 -13.69 -2.33 -2.65
C GLY A 252 -12.18 -2.12 -2.52
N ILE A 253 -11.42 -3.10 -3.01
CA ILE A 253 -9.96 -3.07 -2.98
C ILE A 253 -9.37 -3.19 -4.39
N GLY A 254 -8.25 -2.50 -4.62
CA GLY A 254 -7.45 -2.64 -5.84
C GLY A 254 -6.27 -3.59 -5.63
N LEU A 255 -5.71 -4.09 -6.74
CA LEU A 255 -4.54 -4.98 -6.69
C LEU A 255 -3.30 -4.31 -6.09
N ARG A 256 -3.20 -2.98 -6.11
CA ARG A 256 -2.11 -2.25 -5.44
C ARG A 256 -2.08 -2.52 -3.93
N GLN A 257 -3.24 -2.57 -3.26
CA GLN A 257 -3.31 -2.87 -1.82
C GLN A 257 -2.88 -4.31 -1.51
N LEU A 258 -3.23 -5.26 -2.38
CA LEU A 258 -2.76 -6.63 -2.28
C LEU A 258 -1.26 -6.75 -2.55
N LEU A 259 -0.74 -5.96 -3.49
CA LEU A 259 0.70 -5.93 -3.79
C LEU A 259 1.50 -5.30 -2.64
N ASP A 260 0.98 -4.26 -1.98
CA ASP A 260 1.58 -3.75 -0.74
C ASP A 260 1.71 -4.85 0.31
N TYR A 261 0.64 -5.64 0.49
CA TYR A 261 0.65 -6.75 1.45
C TYR A 261 1.60 -7.88 1.02
N TYR A 262 1.64 -8.20 -0.30
CA TYR A 262 2.61 -9.14 -0.87
C TYR A 262 4.04 -8.77 -0.47
N TYR A 263 4.46 -7.51 -0.66
CA TYR A 263 5.81 -7.09 -0.32
C TYR A 263 6.08 -7.03 1.19
N VAL A 264 5.09 -6.76 2.02
CA VAL A 264 5.25 -6.89 3.47
C VAL A 264 5.53 -8.35 3.86
N MET A 265 4.86 -9.31 3.21
CA MET A 265 5.09 -10.73 3.43
C MET A 265 6.44 -11.22 2.88
N GLU A 266 6.84 -10.74 1.68
CA GLU A 266 8.10 -11.13 1.04
C GLU A 266 9.33 -10.62 1.81
N ASN A 267 9.25 -9.46 2.43
CA ASN A 267 10.37 -8.84 3.16
C ASN A 267 10.43 -9.24 4.64
N ASP A 268 9.50 -10.08 5.12
CA ASP A 268 9.54 -10.59 6.48
C ASP A 268 10.40 -11.86 6.57
N VAL A 269 11.34 -11.87 7.49
CA VAL A 269 12.38 -12.91 7.59
C VAL A 269 12.21 -13.83 8.82
N GLU A 270 11.40 -13.44 9.82
CA GLU A 270 11.20 -14.22 11.05
C GLU A 270 9.75 -14.33 11.47
N HIS A 271 9.29 -15.55 11.70
CA HIS A 271 7.97 -15.84 12.25
C HIS A 271 8.06 -16.20 13.75
N SER A 272 8.29 -15.20 14.61
CA SER A 272 8.25 -15.40 16.07
C SER A 272 6.83 -15.42 16.64
N ILE A 273 5.83 -14.98 15.83
CA ILE A 273 4.43 -14.82 16.24
C ILE A 273 3.56 -15.93 15.63
N ASP A 274 2.71 -16.55 16.45
CA ASP A 274 1.61 -17.39 15.94
C ASP A 274 0.51 -16.52 15.31
N TYR A 275 0.68 -16.19 14.02
CA TYR A 275 -0.29 -15.38 13.31
C TYR A 275 -1.68 -16.03 13.19
N LYS A 276 -1.78 -17.37 13.19
CA LYS A 276 -3.09 -18.06 13.17
C LYS A 276 -3.88 -17.79 14.44
N ALA A 277 -3.21 -17.85 15.59
CA ALA A 277 -3.81 -17.50 16.87
C ALA A 277 -4.15 -16.02 16.95
N LEU A 278 -3.21 -15.13 16.57
CA LEU A 278 -3.41 -13.68 16.59
C LEU A 278 -4.56 -13.25 15.67
N PHE A 279 -4.60 -13.70 14.42
CA PHE A 279 -5.68 -13.36 13.50
C PHE A 279 -7.05 -13.92 13.93
N SER A 280 -7.06 -15.09 14.58
CA SER A 280 -8.29 -15.63 15.19
C SER A 280 -8.77 -14.75 16.34
N TYR A 281 -7.85 -14.33 17.21
CA TYR A 281 -8.15 -13.42 18.32
C TYR A 281 -8.70 -12.08 17.83
N LEU A 282 -8.10 -11.51 16.77
CA LEU A 282 -8.51 -10.24 16.16
C LEU A 282 -9.73 -10.36 15.23
N GLY A 283 -10.21 -11.58 14.92
CA GLY A 283 -11.36 -11.81 14.04
C GLY A 283 -11.09 -11.57 12.55
N ILE A 284 -9.83 -11.57 12.13
CA ILE A 284 -9.41 -11.34 10.73
C ILE A 284 -8.86 -12.61 10.05
N ARG A 285 -8.95 -13.78 10.69
CA ARG A 285 -8.39 -15.04 10.17
C ARG A 285 -8.92 -15.42 8.79
N ASN A 286 -10.23 -15.29 8.56
CA ASN A 286 -10.84 -15.70 7.30
C ASN A 286 -10.39 -14.82 6.14
N ILE A 287 -10.30 -13.50 6.35
CA ILE A 287 -9.82 -12.59 5.32
C ILE A 287 -8.32 -12.77 5.10
N ALA A 288 -7.54 -13.02 6.15
CA ALA A 288 -6.12 -13.36 6.02
C ALA A 288 -5.93 -14.59 5.13
N GLY A 289 -6.67 -15.68 5.39
CA GLY A 289 -6.64 -16.89 4.57
C GLY A 289 -7.03 -16.64 3.10
N ALA A 290 -8.06 -15.83 2.85
CA ALA A 290 -8.48 -15.47 1.50
C ALA A 290 -7.41 -14.66 0.77
N ILE A 291 -6.79 -13.68 1.44
CA ILE A 291 -5.70 -12.87 0.87
C ILE A 291 -4.46 -13.74 0.61
N MET A 292 -4.06 -14.61 1.55
CA MET A 292 -2.94 -15.54 1.35
C MET A 292 -3.19 -16.43 0.12
N TRP A 293 -4.40 -16.97 -0.03
CA TRP A 293 -4.75 -17.74 -1.22
C TRP A 293 -4.61 -16.91 -2.51
N ILE A 294 -5.09 -15.67 -2.53
CA ILE A 294 -4.95 -14.78 -3.71
C ILE A 294 -3.46 -14.52 -4.00
N LEU A 295 -2.64 -14.24 -2.98
CA LEU A 295 -1.23 -13.97 -3.16
C LEU A 295 -0.47 -15.18 -3.70
N THR A 296 -0.83 -16.38 -3.25
CA THR A 296 -0.24 -17.63 -3.77
C THR A 296 -0.67 -17.89 -5.21
N GLU A 297 -1.99 -17.89 -5.48
CA GLU A 297 -2.54 -18.26 -6.78
C GLU A 297 -2.26 -17.24 -7.89
N TYR A 298 -2.34 -15.94 -7.56
CA TYR A 298 -2.28 -14.89 -8.58
C TYR A 298 -0.97 -14.10 -8.58
N PHE A 299 -0.29 -13.96 -7.44
CA PHE A 299 0.98 -13.23 -7.35
C PHE A 299 2.20 -14.19 -7.35
N GLY A 300 1.99 -15.48 -7.11
CA GLY A 300 3.07 -16.48 -7.09
C GLY A 300 3.89 -16.48 -5.81
N MET A 301 3.28 -16.08 -4.68
CA MET A 301 3.94 -16.13 -3.36
C MET A 301 4.30 -17.57 -2.99
N ASN A 302 5.49 -17.76 -2.44
CA ASN A 302 5.91 -19.06 -1.92
C ASN A 302 5.01 -19.50 -0.75
N GLN A 303 4.55 -20.76 -0.77
CA GLN A 303 3.71 -21.32 0.28
C GLN A 303 4.39 -21.33 1.66
N GLU A 304 5.71 -21.35 1.73
CA GLU A 304 6.46 -21.26 2.99
C GLU A 304 6.27 -19.91 3.70
N LYS A 305 5.88 -18.86 2.98
CA LYS A 305 5.60 -17.52 3.51
C LYS A 305 4.14 -17.29 3.88
N VAL A 306 3.28 -18.29 3.69
CA VAL A 306 1.85 -18.20 4.02
C VAL A 306 1.66 -18.35 5.54
N LEU A 307 0.98 -17.38 6.16
CA LEU A 307 0.72 -17.30 7.62
C LEU A 307 -0.40 -18.24 8.08
#